data_81230545dbd148aa363e8fb241c306a9
#
_entry.id   81230545dbd148aa363e8fb241c306a9
#
_cell.length_a   1.000
_cell.length_b   1.000
_cell.length_c   1.000
_cell.angle_alpha   90.00
_cell.angle_beta   90.00
_cell.angle_gamma   90.00
#
_symmetry.space_group_name_H-M   'P 1'
#
loop_
_entity.id
_entity.type
_entity.pdbx_description
1 polymer ?
#
loop_
_entity_poly.entity_id
_entity_poly.type
_entity_poly.pdbx_seq_one_letter_code
_entity_poly.pdbx_strand_id
1 'polypeptide(L)'
;MASAWALIEDEGELLFVRRALDVGRGGQWCPPGGTIWDHEWPEVACVREAYEETGLRVTVQRPVAKFGSAWYFLCELNNGRSSMSLRPRECIDARWVEPHELLGLGTVMDLRRIIPLLSISGFRPPSMPGGLAPAVPEQLF
;
A
#
# COMPACT_ATOMS: atom_id res chain seq x y z
N MET A 1 -8.26 -0.56 15.14
CA MET A 1 -8.94 -1.37 14.12
C MET A 1 -7.93 -2.00 13.19
N ALA A 2 -8.17 -3.24 12.81
CA ALA A 2 -7.30 -3.92 11.87
C ALA A 2 -7.48 -3.38 10.45
N SER A 3 -6.39 -3.34 9.70
CA SER A 3 -6.37 -2.86 8.33
C SER A 3 -5.54 -3.79 7.43
N ALA A 4 -5.84 -3.76 6.14
CA ALA A 4 -5.16 -4.54 5.12
C ALA A 4 -4.72 -3.63 3.98
N TRP A 5 -3.48 -3.79 3.53
CA TRP A 5 -2.83 -2.92 2.55
C TRP A 5 -2.19 -3.75 1.44
N ALA A 6 -2.34 -3.29 0.21
CA ALA A 6 -1.90 -4.00 -0.97
C ALA A 6 -0.65 -3.35 -1.57
N LEU A 7 0.46 -4.08 -1.59
CA LEU A 7 1.59 -3.74 -2.45
C LEU A 7 1.31 -4.37 -3.82
N ILE A 8 0.74 -3.59 -4.71
CA ILE A 8 0.35 -4.06 -6.04
C ILE A 8 1.53 -3.84 -6.98
N GLU A 9 2.14 -4.94 -7.42
CA GLU A 9 3.30 -4.92 -8.30
C GLU A 9 2.86 -5.18 -9.73
N ASP A 10 3.42 -4.44 -10.65
CA ASP A 10 3.28 -4.64 -12.09
C ASP A 10 4.52 -4.10 -12.80
N GLU A 11 5.20 -4.96 -13.55
CA GLU A 11 6.41 -4.61 -14.30
C GLU A 11 7.49 -3.91 -13.47
N GLY A 12 7.68 -4.37 -12.23
CA GLY A 12 8.70 -3.82 -11.32
C GLY A 12 8.29 -2.53 -10.61
N GLU A 13 7.10 -2.01 -10.90
CA GLU A 13 6.58 -0.83 -10.25
C GLU A 13 5.50 -1.19 -9.24
N LEU A 14 5.33 -0.34 -8.22
CA LEU A 14 4.29 -0.44 -7.20
C LEU A 14 3.32 0.72 -7.33
N LEU A 15 2.05 0.43 -7.06
CA LEU A 15 1.01 1.46 -7.05
C LEU A 15 0.93 2.13 -5.68
N PHE A 16 1.01 3.46 -5.69
CA PHE A 16 0.68 4.30 -4.54
C PHE A 16 -0.45 5.24 -4.91
N VAL A 17 -1.36 5.45 -3.97
CA VAL A 17 -2.49 6.37 -4.12
C VAL A 17 -2.31 7.55 -3.18
N ARG A 18 -2.81 8.72 -3.59
CA ARG A 18 -2.80 9.91 -2.75
C ARG A 18 -4.15 10.06 -2.07
N ARG A 19 -4.13 10.12 -0.76
CA ARG A 19 -5.35 10.24 0.04
C ARG A 19 -6.05 11.59 -0.21
N ALA A 20 -7.38 11.57 -0.24
CA ALA A 20 -8.17 12.78 -0.36
C ALA A 20 -7.83 13.76 0.78
N LEU A 21 -7.92 15.07 0.52
CA LEU A 21 -7.44 16.08 1.45
C LEU A 21 -8.26 16.16 2.74
N ASP A 22 -9.52 15.75 2.69
CA ASP A 22 -10.47 15.84 3.80
C ASP A 22 -10.60 14.55 4.62
N VAL A 23 -9.84 13.52 4.29
CA VAL A 23 -9.77 12.28 5.10
C VAL A 23 -8.55 12.31 6.01
N GLY A 24 -8.50 11.40 6.98
CA GLY A 24 -7.34 11.26 7.86
C GLY A 24 -6.05 11.11 7.05
N ARG A 25 -4.99 11.84 7.43
CA ARG A 25 -3.71 11.91 6.73
C ARG A 25 -3.87 12.34 5.27
N GLY A 26 -4.77 13.30 5.03
CA GLY A 26 -5.08 13.82 3.70
C GLY A 26 -3.85 14.29 2.95
N GLY A 27 -3.82 14.02 1.64
CA GLY A 27 -2.72 14.41 0.76
C GLY A 27 -1.49 13.53 0.83
N GLN A 28 -1.41 12.58 1.76
CA GLN A 28 -0.28 11.66 1.86
C GLN A 28 -0.45 10.47 0.91
N TRP A 29 0.67 9.88 0.51
CA TRP A 29 0.71 8.73 -0.38
C TRP A 29 0.80 7.45 0.41
N CYS A 30 0.04 6.44 0.01
CA CYS A 30 0.03 5.13 0.65
C CYS A 30 -0.32 4.03 -0.36
N PRO A 31 -0.02 2.76 -0.03
CA PRO A 31 -0.58 1.66 -0.79
C PRO A 31 -2.11 1.66 -0.70
N PRO A 32 -2.84 1.14 -1.68
CA PRO A 32 -4.27 0.92 -1.52
C PRO A 32 -4.56 0.00 -0.33
N GLY A 33 -5.61 0.31 0.42
CA GLY A 33 -5.97 -0.49 1.58
C GLY A 33 -6.97 0.21 2.46
N GLY A 34 -7.34 -0.44 3.55
CA GLY A 34 -8.29 0.10 4.51
C GLY A 34 -8.72 -0.91 5.55
N THR A 35 -9.84 -0.61 6.20
CA THR A 35 -10.35 -1.37 7.33
C THR A 35 -10.76 -2.78 6.95
N ILE A 36 -10.35 -3.75 7.78
CA ILE A 36 -10.87 -5.11 7.71
C ILE A 36 -12.21 -5.14 8.44
N TRP A 37 -13.25 -5.65 7.77
CA TRP A 37 -14.57 -5.78 8.38
C TRP A 37 -14.60 -6.93 9.38
N ASP A 38 -15.55 -6.90 10.29
CA ASP A 38 -15.79 -8.02 11.21
C ASP A 38 -16.04 -9.30 10.40
N HIS A 39 -15.38 -10.38 10.82
CA HIS A 39 -15.47 -11.71 10.18
C HIS A 39 -14.90 -11.77 8.76
N GLU A 40 -14.18 -10.74 8.32
CA GLU A 40 -13.50 -10.74 7.03
C GLU A 40 -12.04 -11.19 7.19
N TRP A 41 -11.58 -12.07 6.32
CA TRP A 41 -10.16 -12.43 6.29
C TRP A 41 -9.32 -11.25 5.82
N PRO A 42 -8.12 -11.02 6.39
CA PRO A 42 -7.27 -9.91 5.97
C PRO A 42 -6.97 -9.87 4.47
N GLU A 43 -6.67 -11.01 3.83
CA GLU A 43 -6.41 -11.06 2.39
C GLU A 43 -7.65 -10.73 1.56
N VAL A 44 -8.84 -11.06 2.02
CA VAL A 44 -10.10 -10.71 1.35
C VAL A 44 -10.32 -9.20 1.45
N ALA A 45 -10.08 -8.61 2.62
CA ALA A 45 -10.15 -7.17 2.81
C ALA A 45 -9.17 -6.43 1.88
N CYS A 46 -7.94 -6.96 1.74
CA CYS A 46 -6.93 -6.41 0.86
C CYS A 46 -7.44 -6.31 -0.59
N VAL A 47 -7.97 -7.41 -1.12
CA VAL A 47 -8.51 -7.46 -2.49
C VAL A 47 -9.71 -6.52 -2.64
N ARG A 48 -10.62 -6.52 -1.68
CA ARG A 48 -11.81 -5.67 -1.68
C ARG A 48 -11.43 -4.18 -1.68
N GLU A 49 -10.55 -3.77 -0.76
CA GLU A 49 -10.14 -2.38 -0.64
C GLU A 49 -9.40 -1.89 -1.90
N ALA A 50 -8.52 -2.71 -2.46
CA ALA A 50 -7.83 -2.36 -3.69
C ALA A 50 -8.84 -2.09 -4.82
N TYR A 51 -9.84 -2.95 -4.96
CA TYR A 51 -10.87 -2.77 -5.99
C TYR A 51 -11.76 -1.56 -5.72
N GLU A 52 -12.21 -1.38 -4.48
CA GLU A 52 -13.06 -0.24 -4.12
C GLU A 52 -12.37 1.10 -4.37
N GLU A 53 -11.08 1.21 -4.04
CA GLU A 53 -10.35 2.47 -4.20
C GLU A 53 -9.88 2.73 -5.62
N THR A 54 -9.46 1.70 -6.34
CA THR A 54 -8.73 1.86 -7.60
C THR A 54 -9.39 1.20 -8.81
N GLY A 55 -10.40 0.37 -8.62
CA GLY A 55 -10.98 -0.43 -9.71
C GLY A 55 -10.09 -1.56 -10.18
N LEU A 56 -8.93 -1.74 -9.58
CA LEU A 56 -8.00 -2.79 -9.97
C LEU A 56 -8.31 -4.11 -9.29
N ARG A 57 -8.25 -5.19 -10.05
CA ARG A 57 -8.39 -6.54 -9.53
C ARG A 57 -7.02 -7.14 -9.30
N VAL A 58 -6.82 -7.65 -8.08
CA VAL A 58 -5.53 -8.19 -7.67
C VAL A 58 -5.69 -9.58 -7.09
N THR A 59 -4.60 -10.36 -7.16
CA THR A 59 -4.46 -11.63 -6.45
C THR A 59 -3.40 -11.45 -5.37
N VAL A 60 -3.71 -11.82 -4.14
CA VAL A 60 -2.73 -11.85 -3.07
C VAL A 60 -1.74 -12.98 -3.34
N GLN A 61 -0.46 -12.64 -3.48
CA GLN A 61 0.60 -13.62 -3.65
C GLN A 61 1.05 -14.18 -2.30
N ARG A 62 1.27 -13.28 -1.32
CA ARG A 62 1.63 -13.68 0.04
C ARG A 62 1.45 -12.53 1.02
N PRO A 63 1.24 -12.84 2.31
CA PRO A 63 1.42 -11.83 3.35
C PRO A 63 2.91 -11.51 3.49
N VAL A 64 3.24 -10.26 3.75
CA VAL A 64 4.63 -9.82 3.90
C VAL A 64 4.94 -9.54 5.37
N ALA A 65 4.16 -8.68 6.00
CA ALA A 65 4.41 -8.25 7.36
C ALA A 65 3.13 -7.74 8.02
N LYS A 66 3.17 -7.72 9.34
CA LYS A 66 2.14 -7.09 10.16
C LYS A 66 2.81 -6.08 11.09
N PHE A 67 2.35 -4.82 11.05
CA PHE A 67 2.79 -3.76 11.96
C PHE A 67 1.59 -3.37 12.81
N GLY A 68 1.62 -3.67 14.10
CA GLY A 68 0.44 -3.51 14.94
C GLY A 68 -0.73 -4.30 14.37
N SER A 69 -1.85 -3.64 14.10
CA SER A 69 -3.03 -4.25 13.47
C SER A 69 -3.10 -4.07 11.95
N ALA A 70 -2.02 -3.57 11.35
CA ALA A 70 -1.95 -3.34 9.90
C ALA A 70 -1.25 -4.50 9.20
N TRP A 71 -1.98 -5.18 8.30
CA TRP A 71 -1.49 -6.28 7.48
C TRP A 71 -1.06 -5.76 6.12
N TYR A 72 0.11 -6.20 5.62
CA TYR A 72 0.62 -5.85 4.30
C TYR A 72 0.79 -7.09 3.45
N PHE A 73 0.22 -7.05 2.24
CA PHE A 73 0.24 -8.17 1.30
C PHE A 73 0.90 -7.77 -0.01
N LEU A 74 1.73 -8.66 -0.55
CA LEU A 74 2.22 -8.52 -1.91
C LEU A 74 1.15 -9.07 -2.86
N CYS A 75 0.77 -8.26 -3.83
CA CYS A 75 -0.32 -8.55 -4.76
C CYS A 75 0.13 -8.45 -6.21
N GLU A 76 -0.47 -9.27 -7.05
CA GLU A 76 -0.29 -9.24 -8.49
C GLU A 76 -1.50 -8.58 -9.15
N LEU A 77 -1.26 -7.75 -10.16
CA LEU A 77 -2.30 -7.10 -10.92
C LEU A 77 -2.91 -8.09 -11.94
N ASN A 78 -4.24 -8.26 -11.90
CA ASN A 78 -4.95 -9.20 -12.78
C ASN A 78 -5.57 -8.55 -14.02
N ASN A 79 -6.00 -7.29 -13.91
CA ASN A 79 -6.50 -6.53 -15.05
C ASN A 79 -5.46 -5.49 -15.48
N GLY A 80 -5.67 -4.82 -16.59
CA GLY A 80 -4.70 -3.82 -17.05
C GLY A 80 -4.73 -2.55 -16.23
N ARG A 81 -3.62 -1.80 -16.23
CA ARG A 81 -3.53 -0.50 -15.56
C ARG A 81 -4.61 0.49 -16.05
N SER A 82 -5.03 0.35 -17.30
CA SER A 82 -6.08 1.18 -17.90
C SER A 82 -7.46 0.96 -17.27
N SER A 83 -7.63 -0.12 -16.51
CA SER A 83 -8.88 -0.38 -15.78
C SER A 83 -9.01 0.46 -14.51
N MET A 84 -7.98 1.26 -14.18
CA MET A 84 -7.99 2.08 -12.97
C MET A 84 -9.11 3.12 -13.00
N SER A 85 -9.85 3.17 -11.91
CA SER A 85 -10.90 4.16 -11.68
C SER A 85 -10.89 4.52 -10.19
N LEU A 86 -10.36 5.68 -9.87
CA LEU A 86 -10.23 6.09 -8.48
C LEU A 86 -11.57 6.48 -7.88
N ARG A 87 -11.72 6.22 -6.58
CA ARG A 87 -12.84 6.72 -5.80
C ARG A 87 -12.46 8.11 -5.24
N PRO A 88 -13.01 9.22 -5.80
CA PRO A 88 -12.54 10.57 -5.44
C PRO A 88 -12.69 10.95 -3.97
N ARG A 89 -13.63 10.33 -3.27
CA ARG A 89 -13.84 10.59 -1.84
C ARG A 89 -12.70 10.06 -0.98
N GLU A 90 -11.95 9.10 -1.48
CA GLU A 90 -10.86 8.43 -0.76
C GLU A 90 -9.49 8.75 -1.34
N CYS A 91 -9.38 8.76 -2.66
CA CYS A 91 -8.12 8.92 -3.37
C CYS A 91 -8.25 9.96 -4.50
N ILE A 92 -7.32 10.90 -4.55
CA ILE A 92 -7.32 11.99 -5.55
C ILE A 92 -6.28 11.79 -6.64
N ASP A 93 -5.34 10.89 -6.48
CA ASP A 93 -4.31 10.59 -7.47
C ASP A 93 -3.77 9.18 -7.25
N ALA A 94 -3.11 8.65 -8.27
CA ALA A 94 -2.43 7.37 -8.23
C ALA A 94 -1.20 7.40 -9.13
N ARG A 95 -0.12 6.77 -8.69
CA ARG A 95 1.13 6.69 -9.44
C ARG A 95 1.72 5.30 -9.32
N TRP A 96 2.19 4.80 -10.45
CA TRP A 96 3.07 3.63 -10.49
C TRP A 96 4.49 4.13 -10.39
N VAL A 97 5.24 3.63 -9.41
CA VAL A 97 6.60 4.10 -9.15
C VAL A 97 7.55 2.92 -8.99
N GLU A 98 8.78 3.11 -9.43
CA GLU A 98 9.86 2.22 -9.00
C GLU A 98 10.08 2.44 -7.50
N PRO A 99 10.15 1.38 -6.69
CA PRO A 99 10.17 1.54 -5.23
C PRO A 99 11.21 2.50 -4.69
N HIS A 100 12.43 2.50 -5.26
CA HIS A 100 13.50 3.38 -4.80
C HIS A 100 13.25 4.88 -5.10
N GLU A 101 12.26 5.19 -5.97
CA GLU A 101 11.89 6.57 -6.32
C GLU A 101 10.66 7.06 -5.53
N LEU A 102 10.18 6.27 -4.56
CA LEU A 102 8.97 6.56 -3.81
C LEU A 102 8.93 7.96 -3.20
N LEU A 103 10.05 8.45 -2.66
CA LEU A 103 10.09 9.74 -2.00
C LEU A 103 9.85 10.92 -2.94
N GLY A 104 9.97 10.72 -4.24
CA GLY A 104 9.65 11.72 -5.25
C GLY A 104 8.16 12.05 -5.34
N LEU A 105 7.28 11.20 -4.80
CA LEU A 105 5.84 11.46 -4.78
C LEU A 105 5.44 12.59 -3.83
N GLY A 106 6.14 12.72 -2.72
CA GLY A 106 5.79 13.63 -1.62
C GLY A 106 5.76 12.91 -0.29
N THR A 107 4.91 13.37 0.62
CA THR A 107 4.79 12.75 1.94
C THR A 107 4.16 11.36 1.85
N VAL A 108 4.87 10.36 2.33
CA VAL A 108 4.41 8.96 2.35
C VAL A 108 3.92 8.62 3.74
N MET A 109 2.69 8.10 3.81
CA MET A 109 2.08 7.66 5.07
C MET A 109 2.84 6.46 5.63
N ASP A 110 3.14 6.50 6.93
CA ASP A 110 3.84 5.42 7.63
C ASP A 110 5.17 5.02 6.96
N LEU A 111 5.94 6.01 6.52
CA LEU A 111 7.21 5.79 5.83
C LEU A 111 8.18 4.87 6.60
N ARG A 112 8.17 4.95 7.94
CA ARG A 112 8.99 4.09 8.79
C ARG A 112 8.65 2.61 8.67
N ARG A 113 7.42 2.29 8.25
CA ARG A 113 6.97 0.92 7.96
C ARG A 113 7.19 0.56 6.51
N ILE A 114 6.92 1.50 5.61
CA ILE A 114 6.96 1.27 4.16
C ILE A 114 8.38 0.94 3.69
N ILE A 115 9.39 1.67 4.13
CA ILE A 115 10.77 1.44 3.67
C ILE A 115 11.26 0.02 4.02
N PRO A 116 11.20 -0.45 5.29
CA PRO A 116 11.56 -1.83 5.57
C PRO A 116 10.66 -2.85 4.88
N LEU A 117 9.38 -2.55 4.71
CA LEU A 117 8.44 -3.40 4.00
C LEU A 117 8.87 -3.64 2.55
N LEU A 118 9.32 -2.60 1.85
CA LEU A 118 9.82 -2.73 0.48
C LEU A 118 11.02 -3.67 0.40
N SER A 119 11.95 -3.51 1.33
CA SER A 119 13.13 -4.38 1.40
C SER A 119 12.76 -5.84 1.66
N ILE A 120 11.87 -6.08 2.61
CA ILE A 120 11.38 -7.43 2.96
C ILE A 120 10.65 -8.07 1.76
N SER A 121 9.97 -7.25 0.96
CA SER A 121 9.23 -7.71 -0.21
C SER A 121 10.13 -7.98 -1.42
N GLY A 122 11.43 -7.72 -1.32
CA GLY A 122 12.39 -7.95 -2.39
C GLY A 122 12.59 -6.76 -3.33
N PHE A 123 12.09 -5.60 -2.98
CA PHE A 123 12.26 -4.38 -3.76
C PHE A 123 13.43 -3.55 -3.23
N ARG A 124 14.01 -2.75 -4.11
CA ARG A 124 15.02 -1.77 -3.71
C ARG A 124 14.33 -0.57 -3.08
N PRO A 125 14.51 -0.32 -1.76
CA PRO A 125 13.85 0.81 -1.11
C PRO A 125 14.63 2.12 -1.31
N PRO A 126 13.99 3.27 -1.11
CA PRO A 126 14.72 4.51 -0.92
C PRO A 126 15.49 4.48 0.39
N SER A 127 16.44 5.39 0.54
CA SER A 127 17.14 5.57 1.83
C SER A 127 16.20 6.17 2.86
N MET A 128 16.30 5.70 4.10
CA MET A 128 15.53 6.27 5.20
C MET A 128 15.96 7.73 5.41
N PRO A 129 15.03 8.70 5.45
CA PRO A 129 15.37 10.08 5.76
C PRO A 129 16.09 10.20 7.11
N GLY A 130 17.02 11.15 7.21
CA GLY A 130 17.78 11.37 8.43
C GLY A 130 16.88 11.62 9.63
N GLY A 131 17.25 11.04 10.77
CA GLY A 131 16.49 11.17 12.00
C GLY A 131 15.33 10.20 12.15
N LEU A 132 14.98 9.43 11.11
CA LEU A 132 13.94 8.41 11.21
C LEU A 132 14.56 7.03 11.39
N ALA A 133 14.03 6.27 12.36
CA ALA A 133 14.37 4.87 12.54
C ALA A 133 13.30 3.99 11.88
N PRO A 134 13.69 2.87 11.23
CA PRO A 134 12.70 1.96 10.66
C PRO A 134 11.84 1.35 11.76
N ALA A 135 10.55 1.18 11.48
CA ALA A 135 9.66 0.46 12.37
C ALA A 135 9.97 -1.03 12.31
N VAL A 136 9.74 -1.72 13.41
CA VAL A 136 9.92 -3.17 13.50
C VAL A 136 8.56 -3.84 13.36
N PRO A 137 8.38 -4.77 12.40
CA PRO A 137 7.10 -5.47 12.28
C PRO A 137 6.88 -6.40 13.46
N GLU A 138 5.62 -6.55 13.87
CA GLU A 138 5.26 -7.54 14.90
C GLU A 138 5.36 -8.96 14.35
N GLN A 139 5.15 -9.13 13.05
CA GLN A 139 5.21 -10.43 12.41
C GLN A 139 5.73 -10.30 10.98
N LEU A 140 6.62 -11.21 10.60
CA LEU A 140 7.07 -11.44 9.23
C LEU A 140 6.52 -12.77 8.76
N PHE A 141 6.19 -12.85 7.50
CA PHE A 141 5.63 -14.08 6.90
C PHE A 141 6.57 -14.74 5.90
#